data_5a2e184ae29b3774a08121e2ecb4a8c6
#
_entry.id   5a2e184ae29b3774a08121e2ecb4a8c6
#
_cell.length_a   1.000
_cell.length_b   1.000
_cell.length_c   1.000
_cell.angle_alpha   90.00
_cell.angle_beta   90.00
_cell.angle_gamma   90.00
#
_symmetry.space_group_name_H-M   'P 1'
#
loop_
_entity.id
_entity.type
_entity.pdbx_description
1 polymer ?
#
loop_
_entity_poly.entity_id
_entity_poly.type
_entity_poly.pdbx_seq_one_letter_code
_entity_poly.pdbx_strand_id
1 'polypeptide(L)'
;MFEDNHPDFQNEVKEIWTSDIETKVKDFSTRVSVTNTPFIIYISGIDTYGSITTVSRSDVNMIVTVNPNTKKILLTSIPRDYYVTLANMQKKDKLTHSGIAGPENTVKTMAKFLGTDINYYARVNFTSLVTMVDALGGITVNVDRDFSAGGYTYKLGLQQMNGKEALAYSRERHSFADGDNVRVKHQQDVLMAML
;
A
#
# COMPACT_ATOMS: atom_id res chain seq x y z
N MET A 1 3.46 7.18 24.69
CA MET A 1 2.52 8.28 24.92
C MET A 1 2.76 9.25 23.78
N PHE A 2 2.02 9.08 22.68
CA PHE A 2 2.06 10.02 21.55
C PHE A 2 0.89 10.95 21.77
N GLU A 3 1.16 12.19 22.16
CA GLU A 3 0.15 13.23 22.24
C GLU A 3 -0.19 13.72 20.84
N ASP A 4 -1.45 13.51 20.48
CA ASP A 4 -2.11 14.09 19.31
C ASP A 4 -2.17 15.60 19.44
N ASN A 5 -1.37 16.32 18.69
CA ASN A 5 -1.51 17.77 18.54
C ASN A 5 -1.13 18.25 17.13
N HIS A 6 -1.81 17.74 16.10
CA HIS A 6 -1.88 18.38 14.80
C HIS A 6 -3.32 18.30 14.25
N PRO A 7 -4.20 19.25 14.63
CA PRO A 7 -5.59 19.31 14.14
C PRO A 7 -5.69 19.47 12.62
N ASP A 8 -4.68 20.07 11.98
CA ASP A 8 -4.68 20.27 10.53
C ASP A 8 -4.40 18.98 9.76
N PHE A 9 -3.54 18.10 10.27
CA PHE A 9 -3.25 16.80 9.64
C PHE A 9 -4.49 15.90 9.58
N GLN A 10 -5.29 15.87 10.65
CA GLN A 10 -6.52 15.08 10.66
C GLN A 10 -7.59 15.64 9.70
N ASN A 11 -7.60 16.95 9.46
CA ASN A 11 -8.52 17.57 8.51
C ASN A 11 -8.06 17.39 7.06
N GLU A 12 -6.77 17.53 6.76
CA GLU A 12 -6.21 17.27 5.42
C GLU A 12 -6.32 15.80 5.01
N VAL A 13 -6.04 14.87 5.93
CA VAL A 13 -6.26 13.44 5.69
C VAL A 13 -7.75 13.15 5.52
N LYS A 14 -8.64 13.79 6.27
CA LYS A 14 -10.08 13.68 6.08
C LYS A 14 -10.54 14.21 4.73
N GLU A 15 -10.04 15.34 4.25
CA GLU A 15 -10.44 15.88 2.94
C GLU A 15 -9.94 15.01 1.77
N ILE A 16 -8.74 14.44 1.85
CA ILE A 16 -8.23 13.49 0.86
C ILE A 16 -9.03 12.16 0.88
N TRP A 17 -9.57 11.77 2.04
CA TRP A 17 -10.34 10.54 2.22
C TRP A 17 -11.86 10.72 1.96
N THR A 18 -12.42 11.91 2.11
CA THR A 18 -13.88 12.10 2.12
C THR A 18 -14.50 12.37 0.77
N SER A 19 -13.80 12.97 -0.21
CA SER A 19 -14.48 13.43 -1.42
C SER A 19 -14.77 12.33 -2.45
N ASP A 20 -13.92 11.28 -2.57
CA ASP A 20 -14.09 10.25 -3.60
C ASP A 20 -14.13 8.80 -3.09
N ILE A 21 -13.62 8.53 -1.89
CA ILE A 21 -13.48 7.18 -1.36
C ILE A 21 -14.67 6.77 -0.49
N GLU A 22 -15.24 7.66 0.30
CA GLU A 22 -16.35 7.34 1.21
C GLU A 22 -17.62 6.84 0.49
N THR A 23 -17.89 7.32 -0.72
CA THR A 23 -19.11 6.95 -1.44
C THR A 23 -19.02 5.55 -2.07
N LYS A 24 -17.80 5.07 -2.35
CA LYS A 24 -17.58 3.78 -3.03
C LYS A 24 -17.10 2.66 -2.11
N VAL A 25 -16.60 2.98 -0.92
CA VAL A 25 -16.12 1.98 0.07
C VAL A 25 -17.22 1.56 1.05
N LYS A 26 -18.33 2.27 1.10
CA LYS A 26 -19.48 1.97 2.00
C LYS A 26 -20.01 0.55 1.89
N ASP A 27 -19.86 -0.08 0.72
CA ASP A 27 -20.42 -1.42 0.46
C ASP A 27 -19.43 -2.58 0.74
N PHE A 28 -18.16 -2.29 1.08
CA PHE A 28 -17.11 -3.31 1.18
C PHE A 28 -16.60 -3.57 2.59
N SER A 29 -16.82 -2.66 3.53
CA SER A 29 -16.24 -2.80 4.86
C SER A 29 -17.30 -3.12 5.90
N THR A 30 -17.20 -4.28 6.52
CA THR A 30 -17.77 -4.46 7.85
C THR A 30 -17.00 -3.53 8.77
N ARG A 31 -17.60 -2.40 9.18
CA ARG A 31 -16.96 -1.46 10.09
C ARG A 31 -16.65 -2.16 11.40
N VAL A 32 -15.38 -2.40 11.67
CA VAL A 32 -14.90 -2.95 12.94
C VAL A 32 -14.39 -1.81 13.83
N SER A 33 -14.51 -2.00 15.16
CA SER A 33 -13.87 -1.09 16.09
C SER A 33 -12.35 -1.25 15.98
N VAL A 34 -11.68 -0.24 15.43
CA VAL A 34 -10.22 -0.25 15.27
C VAL A 34 -9.46 -0.23 16.59
N THR A 35 -10.13 0.03 17.70
CA THR A 35 -9.52 0.09 19.02
C THR A 35 -9.42 -1.27 19.70
N ASN A 36 -10.36 -2.19 19.43
CA ASN A 36 -10.50 -3.44 20.19
C ASN A 36 -10.61 -4.70 19.33
N THR A 37 -10.78 -4.56 18.01
CA THR A 37 -10.99 -5.70 17.12
C THR A 37 -9.89 -5.76 16.08
N PRO A 38 -9.24 -6.91 15.88
CA PRO A 38 -8.32 -7.09 14.76
C PRO A 38 -8.99 -6.81 13.42
N PHE A 39 -8.26 -6.17 12.49
CA PHE A 39 -8.77 -5.84 11.18
C PHE A 39 -7.71 -5.98 10.10
N ILE A 40 -8.16 -6.07 8.87
CA ILE A 40 -7.34 -6.25 7.68
C ILE A 40 -7.51 -5.05 6.76
N ILE A 41 -6.39 -4.45 6.36
CA ILE A 41 -6.33 -3.45 5.30
C ILE A 41 -5.69 -4.11 4.08
N TYR A 42 -6.32 -4.00 2.92
CA TYR A 42 -5.69 -4.35 1.66
C TYR A 42 -5.19 -3.08 0.96
N ILE A 43 -3.90 -3.04 0.67
CA ILE A 43 -3.25 -1.96 -0.07
C ILE A 43 -2.94 -2.47 -1.48
N SER A 44 -3.51 -1.80 -2.50
CA SER A 44 -3.28 -2.07 -3.91
C SER A 44 -2.48 -0.93 -4.54
N GLY A 45 -1.29 -1.23 -5.06
CA GLY A 45 -0.47 -0.28 -5.79
C GLY A 45 -0.64 -0.41 -7.29
N ILE A 46 -0.80 0.72 -7.98
CA ILE A 46 -0.87 0.81 -9.43
C ILE A 46 0.28 1.65 -9.98
N ASP A 47 0.89 1.20 -11.07
CA ASP A 47 2.08 1.82 -11.68
C ASP A 47 1.68 3.00 -12.61
N THR A 48 1.05 4.03 -12.02
CA THR A 48 0.58 5.22 -12.75
C THR A 48 0.90 6.52 -12.03
N TYR A 49 0.97 7.60 -12.79
CA TYR A 49 0.97 8.98 -12.28
C TYR A 49 -0.40 9.62 -12.46
N GLY A 50 -0.67 10.71 -11.76
CA GLY A 50 -1.89 11.49 -11.86
C GLY A 50 -3.06 10.87 -11.11
N SER A 51 -4.22 10.75 -11.75
CA SER A 51 -5.46 10.30 -11.08
C SER A 51 -5.38 8.90 -10.53
N ILE A 52 -5.77 8.73 -9.27
CA ILE A 52 -5.88 7.42 -8.59
C ILE A 52 -7.00 6.55 -9.17
N THR A 53 -7.94 7.15 -9.91
CA THR A 53 -9.05 6.43 -10.55
C THR A 53 -8.69 5.83 -11.91
N THR A 54 -7.47 6.06 -12.41
CA THR A 54 -6.98 5.48 -13.66
C THR A 54 -7.14 3.97 -13.66
N VAL A 55 -7.74 3.42 -14.72
CA VAL A 55 -7.83 1.97 -14.91
C VAL A 55 -6.43 1.40 -15.10
N SER A 56 -6.03 0.52 -14.21
CA SER A 56 -4.69 -0.07 -14.22
C SER A 56 -4.68 -1.42 -13.50
N ARG A 57 -3.60 -2.17 -13.72
CA ARG A 57 -3.31 -3.41 -13.01
C ARG A 57 -3.00 -3.12 -11.54
N SER A 58 -3.29 -4.09 -10.67
CA SER A 58 -2.83 -4.09 -9.27
C SER A 58 -1.45 -4.72 -9.21
N ASP A 59 -0.40 -3.91 -9.35
CA ASP A 59 0.98 -4.40 -9.44
C ASP A 59 1.63 -4.62 -8.07
N VAL A 60 1.14 -3.94 -7.05
CA VAL A 60 1.47 -4.18 -5.64
C VAL A 60 0.22 -4.65 -4.92
N ASN A 61 0.32 -5.75 -4.18
CA ASN A 61 -0.77 -6.28 -3.38
C ASN A 61 -0.23 -6.57 -1.98
N MET A 62 -0.62 -5.78 -1.00
CA MET A 62 -0.14 -5.88 0.37
C MET A 62 -1.30 -5.96 1.35
N ILE A 63 -1.23 -6.92 2.26
CA ILE A 63 -2.18 -7.08 3.35
C ILE A 63 -1.52 -6.59 4.62
N VAL A 64 -2.18 -5.67 5.29
CA VAL A 64 -1.81 -5.17 6.62
C VAL A 64 -2.82 -5.74 7.61
N THR A 65 -2.38 -6.67 8.45
CA THR A 65 -3.20 -7.20 9.53
C THR A 65 -2.83 -6.49 10.81
N VAL A 66 -3.79 -5.80 11.41
CA VAL A 66 -3.60 -5.04 12.65
C VAL A 66 -4.34 -5.74 13.79
N ASN A 67 -3.64 -6.00 14.87
CA ASN A 67 -4.24 -6.50 16.12
C ASN A 67 -4.00 -5.49 17.23
N PRO A 68 -4.98 -4.62 17.55
CA PRO A 68 -4.83 -3.60 18.58
C PRO A 68 -4.67 -4.18 19.99
N ASN A 69 -5.23 -5.36 20.28
CA ASN A 69 -5.12 -6.00 21.59
C ASN A 69 -3.68 -6.44 21.89
N THR A 70 -2.97 -6.94 20.88
CA THR A 70 -1.58 -7.38 21.02
C THR A 70 -0.57 -6.32 20.58
N LYS A 71 -1.06 -5.18 20.06
CA LYS A 71 -0.25 -4.09 19.48
C LYS A 71 0.71 -4.60 18.39
N LYS A 72 0.23 -5.53 17.55
CA LYS A 72 1.02 -6.11 16.47
C LYS A 72 0.44 -5.76 15.12
N ILE A 73 1.35 -5.46 14.19
CA ILE A 73 1.06 -5.26 12.76
C ILE A 73 1.84 -6.32 12.00
N LEU A 74 1.15 -7.01 11.09
CA LEU A 74 1.77 -7.94 10.15
C LEU A 74 1.57 -7.43 8.73
N LEU A 75 2.67 -7.28 7.99
CA LEU A 75 2.66 -6.98 6.56
C LEU A 75 2.88 -8.26 5.76
N THR A 76 2.00 -8.53 4.81
CA THR A 76 2.10 -9.68 3.91
C THR A 76 1.97 -9.21 2.47
N SER A 77 3.03 -9.34 1.68
CA SER A 77 2.99 -9.06 0.25
C SER A 77 2.50 -10.30 -0.50
N ILE A 78 1.53 -10.10 -1.40
CA ILE A 78 0.99 -11.14 -2.27
C ILE A 78 1.54 -10.92 -3.69
N PRO A 79 2.27 -11.89 -4.26
CA PRO A 79 2.80 -11.76 -5.62
C PRO A 79 1.70 -11.49 -6.64
N ARG A 80 1.89 -10.49 -7.48
CA ARG A 80 0.91 -10.05 -8.49
C ARG A 80 0.58 -11.11 -9.52
N ASP A 81 1.48 -12.06 -9.74
CA ASP A 81 1.37 -13.12 -10.73
C ASP A 81 0.66 -14.38 -10.21
N TYR A 82 0.20 -14.39 -8.95
CA TYR A 82 -0.61 -15.51 -8.43
C TYR A 82 -1.83 -15.74 -9.31
N TYR A 83 -2.05 -17.02 -9.65
CA TYR A 83 -3.14 -17.47 -10.50
C TYR A 83 -4.38 -17.74 -9.65
N VAL A 84 -5.28 -16.78 -9.60
CA VAL A 84 -6.44 -16.74 -8.71
C VAL A 84 -7.74 -16.63 -9.50
N THR A 85 -8.87 -17.01 -8.90
CA THR A 85 -10.18 -16.80 -9.52
C THR A 85 -10.60 -15.34 -9.36
N LEU A 86 -10.66 -14.60 -10.47
CA LEU A 86 -11.13 -13.21 -10.48
C LEU A 86 -12.63 -13.13 -10.17
N ALA A 87 -13.02 -12.18 -9.33
CA ALA A 87 -14.41 -12.09 -8.86
C ALA A 87 -15.40 -11.75 -9.97
N ASN A 88 -15.01 -10.89 -10.92
CA ASN A 88 -15.88 -10.43 -12.01
C ASN A 88 -16.11 -11.48 -13.11
N MET A 89 -15.13 -12.37 -13.35
CA MET A 89 -15.19 -13.31 -14.47
C MET A 89 -15.44 -14.76 -14.06
N GLN A 90 -15.30 -15.09 -12.76
CA GLN A 90 -15.32 -16.45 -12.22
C GLN A 90 -14.29 -17.39 -12.92
N LYS A 91 -13.30 -16.84 -13.56
CA LYS A 91 -12.19 -17.52 -14.23
C LYS A 91 -10.88 -17.23 -13.51
N LYS A 92 -9.94 -18.18 -13.64
CA LYS A 92 -8.58 -18.01 -13.12
C LYS A 92 -7.77 -17.11 -14.05
N ASP A 93 -7.06 -16.16 -13.46
CA ASP A 93 -6.09 -15.30 -14.13
C ASP A 93 -5.08 -14.77 -13.10
N LYS A 94 -4.08 -14.01 -13.53
CA LYS A 94 -3.14 -13.35 -12.63
C LYS A 94 -3.86 -12.36 -11.74
N LEU A 95 -3.49 -12.32 -10.46
CA LEU A 95 -4.06 -11.40 -9.46
C LEU A 95 -3.99 -9.94 -9.92
N THR A 96 -2.89 -9.53 -10.58
CA THR A 96 -2.69 -8.18 -11.10
C THR A 96 -3.84 -7.72 -12.02
N HIS A 97 -4.47 -8.63 -12.77
CA HIS A 97 -5.56 -8.31 -13.68
C HIS A 97 -6.88 -7.97 -12.96
N SER A 98 -6.99 -8.29 -11.68
CA SER A 98 -8.14 -7.88 -10.87
C SER A 98 -8.34 -6.36 -10.86
N GLY A 99 -7.24 -5.59 -10.94
CA GLY A 99 -7.25 -4.14 -10.94
C GLY A 99 -7.87 -3.49 -12.18
N ILE A 100 -7.89 -4.20 -13.32
CA ILE A 100 -8.46 -3.69 -14.58
C ILE A 100 -9.98 -3.49 -14.48
N ALA A 101 -10.65 -4.35 -13.72
CA ALA A 101 -12.10 -4.23 -13.47
C ALA A 101 -12.44 -3.35 -12.26
N GLY A 102 -11.46 -2.58 -11.75
CA GLY A 102 -11.63 -1.58 -10.72
C GLY A 102 -11.42 -2.09 -9.29
N PRO A 103 -11.47 -1.15 -8.32
CA PRO A 103 -11.20 -1.44 -6.91
C PRO A 103 -12.08 -2.52 -6.30
N GLU A 104 -13.36 -2.49 -6.61
CA GLU A 104 -14.34 -3.47 -6.09
C GLU A 104 -13.96 -4.90 -6.47
N ASN A 105 -13.65 -5.13 -7.75
CA ASN A 105 -13.22 -6.44 -8.21
C ASN A 105 -11.91 -6.86 -7.57
N THR A 106 -10.98 -5.92 -7.36
CA THR A 106 -9.71 -6.17 -6.71
C THR A 106 -9.90 -6.66 -5.27
N VAL A 107 -10.73 -5.98 -4.49
CA VAL A 107 -11.06 -6.35 -3.10
C VAL A 107 -11.78 -7.71 -3.04
N LYS A 108 -12.82 -7.90 -3.85
CA LYS A 108 -13.58 -9.17 -3.88
C LYS A 108 -12.70 -10.36 -4.29
N THR A 109 -11.78 -10.14 -5.26
CA THR A 109 -10.82 -11.16 -5.68
C THR A 109 -9.87 -11.52 -4.53
N MET A 110 -9.33 -10.51 -3.84
CA MET A 110 -8.41 -10.74 -2.72
C MET A 110 -9.13 -11.43 -1.54
N ALA A 111 -10.31 -10.97 -1.15
CA ALA A 111 -11.10 -11.57 -0.07
C ALA A 111 -11.40 -13.05 -0.37
N LYS A 112 -11.80 -13.36 -1.61
CA LYS A 112 -12.03 -14.74 -2.06
C LYS A 112 -10.76 -15.59 -2.03
N PHE A 113 -9.63 -15.03 -2.44
CA PHE A 113 -8.33 -15.72 -2.42
C PHE A 113 -7.86 -16.05 -1.02
N LEU A 114 -8.01 -15.11 -0.08
CA LEU A 114 -7.59 -15.29 1.31
C LEU A 114 -8.61 -16.06 2.16
N GLY A 115 -9.86 -16.21 1.68
CA GLY A 115 -10.95 -16.83 2.45
C GLY A 115 -11.35 -16.01 3.69
N THR A 116 -11.17 -14.68 3.66
CA THR A 116 -11.48 -13.79 4.78
C THR A 116 -11.96 -12.43 4.26
N ASP A 117 -12.70 -11.71 5.12
CA ASP A 117 -13.16 -10.37 4.79
C ASP A 117 -12.01 -9.36 4.85
N ILE A 118 -12.06 -8.39 3.95
CA ILE A 118 -11.19 -7.20 3.92
C ILE A 118 -11.96 -6.05 4.55
N ASN A 119 -11.47 -5.52 5.66
CA ASN A 119 -12.17 -4.46 6.41
C ASN A 119 -11.96 -3.07 5.79
N TYR A 120 -10.75 -2.82 5.28
CA TYR A 120 -10.37 -1.56 4.67
C TYR A 120 -9.58 -1.78 3.38
N TYR A 121 -9.69 -0.83 2.47
CA TYR A 121 -8.95 -0.85 1.21
C TYR A 121 -8.31 0.51 0.94
N ALA A 122 -7.06 0.49 0.53
CA ALA A 122 -6.36 1.66 0.04
C ALA A 122 -5.77 1.38 -1.35
N ARG A 123 -5.94 2.33 -2.26
CA ARG A 123 -5.29 2.30 -3.57
C ARG A 123 -4.23 3.39 -3.62
N VAL A 124 -3.03 3.03 -4.06
CA VAL A 124 -1.88 3.92 -4.10
C VAL A 124 -1.30 3.93 -5.51
N ASN A 125 -0.94 5.10 -6.01
CA ASN A 125 -0.14 5.26 -7.22
C ASN A 125 1.12 6.07 -6.93
N PHE A 126 1.95 6.31 -7.93
CA PHE A 126 3.21 7.05 -7.75
C PHE A 126 3.00 8.46 -7.21
N THR A 127 1.99 9.16 -7.72
CA THR A 127 1.66 10.52 -7.25
C THR A 127 1.21 10.52 -5.79
N SER A 128 0.29 9.64 -5.42
CA SER A 128 -0.20 9.58 -4.04
C SER A 128 0.88 9.13 -3.05
N LEU A 129 1.77 8.20 -3.43
CA LEU A 129 2.90 7.82 -2.58
C LEU A 129 3.82 9.01 -2.29
N VAL A 130 4.21 9.74 -3.34
CA VAL A 130 5.05 10.94 -3.18
C VAL A 130 4.36 11.96 -2.28
N THR A 131 3.10 12.26 -2.55
CA THR A 131 2.32 13.24 -1.77
C THR A 131 2.19 12.83 -0.30
N MET A 132 1.92 11.54 -0.01
CA MET A 132 1.80 11.05 1.37
C MET A 132 3.12 11.17 2.14
N VAL A 133 4.23 10.74 1.52
CA VAL A 133 5.55 10.85 2.17
C VAL A 133 5.94 12.30 2.41
N ASP A 134 5.70 13.20 1.45
CA ASP A 134 6.02 14.61 1.59
C ASP A 134 5.13 15.29 2.65
N ALA A 135 3.85 14.91 2.75
CA ALA A 135 2.92 15.41 3.78
C ALA A 135 3.34 15.00 5.20
N LEU A 136 4.00 13.84 5.34
CA LEU A 136 4.59 13.40 6.61
C LEU A 136 5.92 14.12 6.95
N GLY A 137 6.41 15.01 6.08
CA GLY A 137 7.73 15.64 6.25
C GLY A 137 8.90 14.73 5.86
N GLY A 138 8.64 13.67 5.10
CA GLY A 138 9.56 12.59 4.76
C GLY A 138 9.43 11.38 5.68
N ILE A 139 10.14 10.30 5.32
CA ILE A 139 10.19 9.07 6.10
C ILE A 139 11.63 8.65 6.37
N THR A 140 11.86 7.91 7.45
CA THR A 140 13.17 7.34 7.75
C THR A 140 13.15 5.83 7.51
N VAL A 141 13.99 5.38 6.58
CA VAL A 141 14.10 3.97 6.21
C VAL A 141 15.46 3.43 6.62
N ASN A 142 15.51 2.20 7.13
CA ASN A 142 16.79 1.52 7.40
C ASN A 142 17.22 0.76 6.15
N VAL A 143 18.09 1.38 5.36
CA VAL A 143 18.64 0.82 4.12
C VAL A 143 19.61 -0.31 4.45
N ASP A 144 19.45 -1.47 3.81
CA ASP A 144 20.23 -2.68 4.14
C ASP A 144 21.57 -2.78 3.41
N ARG A 145 21.80 -1.96 2.37
CA ARG A 145 23.06 -1.90 1.59
C ARG A 145 23.14 -0.64 0.74
N ASP A 146 24.35 -0.33 0.27
CA ASP A 146 24.58 0.78 -0.65
C ASP A 146 24.07 0.45 -2.05
N PHE A 147 23.33 1.36 -2.68
CA PHE A 147 22.94 1.28 -4.09
C PHE A 147 22.48 2.65 -4.63
N SER A 148 22.20 2.73 -5.93
CA SER A 148 21.63 3.93 -6.57
C SER A 148 20.43 3.56 -7.41
N ALA A 149 19.38 4.36 -7.35
CA ALA A 149 18.15 4.18 -8.13
C ALA A 149 17.49 5.54 -8.43
N GLY A 150 16.94 5.71 -9.62
CA GLY A 150 16.17 6.89 -10.01
C GLY A 150 16.93 8.21 -9.89
N GLY A 151 18.28 8.19 -9.96
CA GLY A 151 19.14 9.37 -9.80
C GLY A 151 19.50 9.69 -8.34
N TYR A 152 19.09 8.86 -7.39
CA TYR A 152 19.40 9.00 -5.96
C TYR A 152 20.39 7.93 -5.51
N THR A 153 21.15 8.22 -4.43
CA THR A 153 22.09 7.28 -3.81
C THR A 153 21.59 6.94 -2.42
N TYR A 154 21.49 5.64 -2.15
CA TYR A 154 21.07 5.10 -0.86
C TYR A 154 22.27 4.46 -0.16
N LYS A 155 22.47 4.79 1.11
CA LYS A 155 23.57 4.30 1.93
C LYS A 155 23.04 3.38 3.01
N LEU A 156 23.84 2.35 3.35
CA LEU A 156 23.55 1.45 4.46
C LEU A 156 23.24 2.22 5.76
N GLY A 157 22.16 1.85 6.44
CA GLY A 157 21.72 2.44 7.69
C GLY A 157 20.50 3.35 7.57
N LEU A 158 20.19 4.12 8.61
CA LEU A 158 19.05 4.99 8.66
C LEU A 158 19.23 6.18 7.69
N GLN A 159 18.28 6.32 6.80
CA GLN A 159 18.28 7.41 5.81
C GLN A 159 16.90 8.03 5.74
N GLN A 160 16.87 9.38 5.85
CA GLN A 160 15.65 10.15 5.61
C GLN A 160 15.43 10.30 4.11
N MET A 161 14.19 10.12 3.67
CA MET A 161 13.78 10.18 2.27
C MET A 161 12.56 11.07 2.11
N ASN A 162 12.58 11.93 1.10
CA ASN A 162 11.37 12.61 0.60
C ASN A 162 10.55 11.66 -0.29
N GLY A 163 9.38 12.11 -0.78
CA GLY A 163 8.48 11.28 -1.57
C GLY A 163 9.09 10.75 -2.87
N LYS A 164 9.92 11.55 -3.56
CA LYS A 164 10.57 11.11 -4.80
C LYS A 164 11.66 10.07 -4.54
N GLU A 165 12.43 10.24 -3.48
CA GLU A 165 13.43 9.28 -3.04
C GLU A 165 12.76 7.96 -2.59
N ALA A 166 11.71 8.03 -1.78
CA ALA A 166 10.96 6.87 -1.34
C ALA A 166 10.32 6.11 -2.53
N LEU A 167 9.81 6.83 -3.53
CA LEU A 167 9.29 6.22 -4.75
C LEU A 167 10.40 5.50 -5.53
N ALA A 168 11.56 6.14 -5.75
CA ALA A 168 12.69 5.52 -6.45
C ALA A 168 13.20 4.29 -5.69
N TYR A 169 13.32 4.36 -4.35
CA TYR A 169 13.67 3.25 -3.47
C TYR A 169 12.71 2.07 -3.63
N SER A 170 11.41 2.30 -3.54
CA SER A 170 10.37 1.26 -3.60
C SER A 170 10.23 0.57 -4.96
N ARG A 171 10.80 1.16 -6.03
CA ARG A 171 10.71 0.63 -7.40
C ARG A 171 11.97 -0.09 -7.86
N GLU A 172 13.08 0.06 -7.14
CA GLU A 172 14.35 -0.50 -7.57
C GLU A 172 14.33 -2.03 -7.54
N ARG A 173 14.81 -2.62 -8.63
CA ARG A 173 14.96 -4.07 -8.79
C ARG A 173 16.20 -4.47 -9.61
N HIS A 174 16.77 -3.55 -10.38
CA HIS A 174 17.84 -3.87 -11.33
C HIS A 174 19.23 -3.87 -10.70
N SER A 175 19.38 -3.19 -9.57
CA SER A 175 20.66 -3.16 -8.82
C SER A 175 20.96 -4.45 -8.05
N PHE A 176 20.06 -5.44 -8.09
CA PHE A 176 20.15 -6.64 -7.26
C PHE A 176 19.88 -7.91 -8.07
N ALA A 177 20.62 -9.01 -7.75
CA ALA A 177 20.44 -10.30 -8.41
C ALA A 177 19.03 -10.89 -8.16
N ASP A 178 18.44 -10.65 -6.96
CA ASP A 178 17.11 -11.06 -6.56
C ASP A 178 16.16 -9.84 -6.51
N GLY A 179 16.15 -9.07 -7.59
CA GLY A 179 15.56 -7.73 -7.63
C GLY A 179 14.08 -7.67 -7.32
N ASP A 180 13.30 -8.71 -7.62
CA ASP A 180 11.85 -8.69 -7.35
C ASP A 180 11.56 -8.85 -5.85
N ASN A 181 12.27 -9.72 -5.14
CA ASN A 181 12.13 -9.86 -3.68
C ASN A 181 12.66 -8.63 -2.94
N VAL A 182 13.76 -8.03 -3.42
CA VAL A 182 14.28 -6.78 -2.87
C VAL A 182 13.27 -5.65 -3.05
N ARG A 183 12.64 -5.53 -4.22
CA ARG A 183 11.58 -4.55 -4.45
C ARG A 183 10.42 -4.72 -3.49
N VAL A 184 9.95 -5.95 -3.26
CA VAL A 184 8.89 -6.25 -2.29
C VAL A 184 9.27 -5.80 -0.89
N LYS A 185 10.52 -6.09 -0.46
CA LYS A 185 11.05 -5.63 0.83
C LYS A 185 11.08 -4.11 0.91
N HIS A 186 11.59 -3.43 -0.11
CA HIS A 186 11.63 -1.97 -0.14
C HIS A 186 10.24 -1.33 -0.05
N GLN A 187 9.23 -1.92 -0.67
CA GLN A 187 7.83 -1.48 -0.55
C GLN A 187 7.31 -1.65 0.89
N GLN A 188 7.67 -2.74 1.55
CA GLN A 188 7.32 -2.95 2.95
C GLN A 188 8.06 -1.96 3.87
N ASP A 189 9.34 -1.71 3.62
CA ASP A 189 10.15 -0.75 4.39
C ASP A 189 9.56 0.66 4.31
N VAL A 190 9.16 1.11 3.11
CA VAL A 190 8.50 2.41 2.91
C VAL A 190 7.16 2.47 3.65
N LEU A 191 6.33 1.44 3.53
CA LEU A 191 5.05 1.41 4.23
C LEU A 191 5.23 1.41 5.75
N MET A 192 6.18 0.63 6.27
CA MET A 192 6.48 0.60 7.71
C MET A 192 6.98 1.94 8.23
N ALA A 193 7.75 2.66 7.43
CA ALA A 193 8.28 3.97 7.79
C ALA A 193 7.21 5.08 7.77
N MET A 194 6.05 4.82 7.15
CA MET A 194 4.88 5.73 7.14
C MET A 194 3.91 5.45 8.29
N LEU A 195 3.99 4.29 8.95
CA LEU A 195 3.15 3.87 10.08
C LEU A 195 3.74 4.28 11.42
#